data_f00394444a4022846ca3485882fccfee
#
_entry.id   f00394444a4022846ca3485882fccfee
#
_cell.length_a   1.000
_cell.length_b   1.000
_cell.length_c   1.000
_cell.angle_alpha   90.00
_cell.angle_beta   90.00
_cell.angle_gamma   90.00
#
_symmetry.space_group_name_H-M   'P 1'
#
loop_
_entity.id
_entity.type
_entity.pdbx_description
1 polymer ?
#
loop_
_entity_poly.entity_id
_entity_poly.type
_entity_poly.pdbx_seq_one_letter_code
_entity_poly.pdbx_strand_id
1 'polypeptide(L)'
;MITFPCCKINLGLNIVAKRPDGYHDLETVFYPVPLCDALEIKKMDDEFPSPTPIDLKITGNVVECNESKNLVVKAYRLLAQDYKLPRIHAHLVKRIPTQAGLGGGSADAAYMIRLLDERFRLNMGNAEMERYAAQLGADCAFFITSEMAYATGIGEILTPVDNEENNLEGYYLALVKPNVAISTAEAFAGITPKKPIKNCRDIVRQPIDTWRTELTNDFEKPIFAIHPILATVKEKLYEQGVLYAQMSGSGSTIFGIFGQKPRNIEKLFPDMFTYCVRL
;
A
#
# COMPACT_ATOMS: atom_id res chain seq x y z
N MET A 1 -18.03 2.62 15.24
CA MET A 1 -17.33 1.39 14.79
C MET A 1 -15.94 1.78 14.31
N ILE A 2 -14.92 1.02 14.64
CA ILE A 2 -13.52 1.31 14.32
C ILE A 2 -12.89 0.12 13.57
N THR A 3 -11.98 0.40 12.64
CA THR A 3 -11.17 -0.57 11.91
C THR A 3 -9.73 -0.06 11.76
N PHE A 4 -8.81 -0.95 11.36
CA PHE A 4 -7.38 -0.66 11.29
C PHE A 4 -6.83 -0.95 9.88
N PRO A 5 -6.92 0.01 8.95
CA PRO A 5 -6.37 -0.12 7.61
C PRO A 5 -4.87 -0.41 7.65
N CYS A 6 -4.46 -1.60 7.19
CA CYS A 6 -3.05 -1.98 7.13
C CYS A 6 -2.39 -1.45 5.84
N CYS A 7 -1.07 -1.31 5.85
CA CYS A 7 -0.33 -1.00 4.62
C CYS A 7 0.09 -2.26 3.85
N LYS A 8 0.73 -2.09 2.71
CA LYS A 8 1.32 -3.16 1.88
C LYS A 8 2.74 -2.81 1.47
N ILE A 9 3.50 -3.83 1.10
CA ILE A 9 4.70 -3.70 0.29
C ILE A 9 4.52 -4.42 -1.04
N ASN A 10 5.39 -4.10 -2.00
CA ASN A 10 5.50 -4.82 -3.26
C ASN A 10 6.69 -5.77 -3.20
N LEU A 11 6.48 -7.06 -3.31
CA LEU A 11 7.54 -8.05 -3.51
C LEU A 11 7.78 -8.21 -5.01
N GLY A 12 8.80 -7.52 -5.51
CA GLY A 12 9.01 -7.29 -6.93
C GLY A 12 8.01 -6.32 -7.55
N LEU A 13 8.41 -5.67 -8.63
CA LEU A 13 7.53 -4.88 -9.48
C LEU A 13 8.15 -4.75 -10.86
N ASN A 14 7.52 -5.31 -11.87
CA ASN A 14 7.95 -5.25 -13.25
C ASN A 14 6.95 -4.45 -14.08
N ILE A 15 7.44 -3.54 -14.92
CA ILE A 15 6.62 -2.79 -15.88
C ILE A 15 6.70 -3.50 -17.21
N VAL A 16 5.62 -4.22 -17.56
CA VAL A 16 5.59 -5.21 -18.63
C VAL A 16 5.35 -4.59 -20.00
N ALA A 17 4.44 -3.61 -20.08
CA ALA A 17 4.07 -2.96 -21.32
C ALA A 17 3.55 -1.54 -21.10
N LYS A 18 3.61 -0.70 -22.12
CA LYS A 18 2.90 0.58 -22.19
C LYS A 18 1.61 0.38 -22.97
N ARG A 19 0.49 0.83 -22.40
CA ARG A 19 -0.85 0.70 -22.97
C ARG A 19 -1.19 1.89 -23.90
N PRO A 20 -2.11 1.71 -24.86
CA PRO A 20 -2.58 2.82 -25.72
C PRO A 20 -3.29 3.93 -24.96
N ASP A 21 -3.89 3.62 -23.79
CA ASP A 21 -4.58 4.58 -22.91
C ASP A 21 -3.61 5.42 -22.05
N GLY A 22 -2.29 5.20 -22.20
CA GLY A 22 -1.24 5.93 -21.49
C GLY A 22 -0.83 5.29 -20.15
N TYR A 23 -1.56 4.29 -19.67
CA TYR A 23 -1.16 3.48 -18.50
C TYR A 23 -0.08 2.45 -18.87
N HIS A 24 0.41 1.76 -17.86
CA HIS A 24 1.38 0.69 -18.03
C HIS A 24 0.84 -0.60 -17.41
N ASP A 25 0.97 -1.71 -18.14
CA ASP A 25 0.79 -3.03 -17.54
C ASP A 25 1.98 -3.32 -16.64
N LEU A 26 1.70 -3.77 -15.45
CA LEU A 26 2.69 -4.17 -14.45
C LEU A 26 2.39 -5.56 -13.92
N GLU A 27 3.36 -6.12 -13.23
CA GLU A 27 3.18 -7.26 -12.35
C GLU A 27 3.93 -7.06 -11.04
N THR A 28 3.34 -7.51 -9.96
CA THR A 28 3.91 -7.43 -8.61
C THR A 28 3.23 -8.44 -7.70
N VAL A 29 3.82 -8.72 -6.55
CA VAL A 29 3.11 -9.39 -5.46
C VAL A 29 2.89 -8.39 -4.33
N PHE A 30 1.63 -8.15 -3.97
CA PHE A 30 1.28 -7.37 -2.79
C PHE A 30 1.36 -8.23 -1.55
N TYR A 31 2.02 -7.73 -0.52
CA TYR A 31 2.12 -8.36 0.78
C TYR A 31 1.62 -7.38 1.87
N PRO A 32 0.59 -7.75 2.66
CA PRO A 32 0.07 -6.89 3.71
C PRO A 32 1.06 -6.77 4.87
N VAL A 33 1.14 -5.58 5.46
CA VAL A 33 2.04 -5.31 6.58
C VAL A 33 1.24 -4.73 7.74
N PRO A 34 1.44 -5.21 9.00
CA PRO A 34 0.67 -4.78 10.16
C PRO A 34 1.09 -3.40 10.72
N LEU A 35 1.44 -2.46 9.85
CA LEU A 35 1.48 -1.03 10.14
C LEU A 35 0.15 -0.45 9.70
N CYS A 36 -0.67 -0.01 10.65
CA CYS A 36 -2.04 0.37 10.40
C CYS A 36 -2.33 1.80 10.78
N ASP A 37 -3.20 2.43 10.00
CA ASP A 37 -3.97 3.61 10.40
C ASP A 37 -5.14 3.17 11.32
N ALA A 38 -5.94 4.11 11.81
CA ALA A 38 -7.20 3.79 12.48
C ALA A 38 -8.31 4.64 11.86
N LEU A 39 -9.40 3.98 11.48
CA LEU A 39 -10.57 4.63 10.90
C LEU A 39 -11.81 4.31 11.71
N GLU A 40 -12.46 5.34 12.25
CA GLU A 40 -13.70 5.24 12.99
C GLU A 40 -14.83 5.94 12.25
N ILE A 41 -16.04 5.34 12.27
CA ILE A 41 -17.26 6.01 11.82
C ILE A 41 -18.35 5.95 12.89
N LYS A 42 -19.13 7.02 12.93
CA LYS A 42 -20.33 7.14 13.77
C LYS A 42 -21.46 7.75 12.94
N LYS A 43 -22.69 7.22 13.04
CA LYS A 43 -23.87 7.89 12.46
C LYS A 43 -23.97 9.29 13.05
N MET A 44 -24.14 10.28 12.18
CA MET A 44 -24.36 11.67 12.56
C MET A 44 -25.76 11.83 13.13
N ASP A 45 -25.89 12.70 14.10
CA ASP A 45 -27.19 13.12 14.57
C ASP A 45 -27.93 13.88 13.47
N ASP A 46 -29.24 13.67 13.36
CA ASP A 46 -30.07 14.30 12.32
C ASP A 46 -30.12 15.83 12.49
N GLU A 47 -29.98 16.32 13.72
CA GLU A 47 -29.93 17.74 14.05
C GLU A 47 -28.54 18.37 13.91
N PHE A 48 -27.50 17.58 13.64
CA PHE A 48 -26.12 18.10 13.49
C PHE A 48 -26.00 19.01 12.26
N PRO A 49 -25.53 20.26 12.41
CA PRO A 49 -25.56 21.27 11.34
C PRO A 49 -24.39 21.13 10.37
N SER A 50 -24.20 19.96 9.77
CA SER A 50 -23.20 19.77 8.71
C SER A 50 -23.82 19.90 7.33
N PRO A 51 -23.22 20.64 6.41
CA PRO A 51 -23.67 20.74 5.02
C PRO A 51 -23.31 19.51 4.18
N THR A 52 -22.44 18.62 4.71
CA THR A 52 -21.95 17.45 3.98
C THR A 52 -22.48 16.16 4.60
N PRO A 53 -22.69 15.11 3.78
CA PRO A 53 -23.16 13.82 4.30
C PRO A 53 -22.07 13.04 5.05
N ILE A 54 -20.81 13.44 4.91
CA ILE A 54 -19.68 12.92 5.67
C ILE A 54 -18.85 14.09 6.18
N ASP A 55 -18.53 14.07 7.47
CA ASP A 55 -17.65 15.01 8.17
C ASP A 55 -16.40 14.23 8.58
N LEU A 56 -15.27 14.49 7.92
CA LEU A 56 -14.01 13.76 8.09
C LEU A 56 -13.01 14.58 8.90
N LYS A 57 -12.67 14.08 10.08
CA LYS A 57 -11.52 14.57 10.87
C LYS A 57 -10.30 13.68 10.59
N ILE A 58 -9.15 14.31 10.34
CA ILE A 58 -7.87 13.59 10.17
C ILE A 58 -6.88 14.06 11.25
N THR A 59 -6.16 13.12 11.85
CA THR A 59 -5.10 13.37 12.84
C THR A 59 -3.88 12.47 12.58
N GLY A 60 -2.78 12.70 13.29
CA GLY A 60 -1.53 11.94 13.12
C GLY A 60 -0.64 12.51 12.01
N ASN A 61 -0.03 11.66 11.19
CA ASN A 61 0.85 12.03 10.06
C ASN A 61 0.02 12.62 8.90
N VAL A 62 -0.46 13.84 9.08
CA VAL A 62 -1.37 14.49 8.14
C VAL A 62 -0.58 15.20 7.04
N VAL A 63 -0.96 14.95 5.78
CA VAL A 63 -0.62 15.83 4.66
C VAL A 63 -1.87 16.63 4.33
N GLU A 64 -1.75 17.94 4.27
CA GLU A 64 -2.85 18.81 3.87
C GLU A 64 -3.37 18.39 2.48
N CYS A 65 -4.61 17.94 2.45
CA CYS A 65 -5.32 17.69 1.21
C CYS A 65 -6.75 18.22 1.33
N ASN A 66 -7.30 18.68 0.23
CA ASN A 66 -8.71 19.05 0.19
C ASN A 66 -9.55 17.81 0.57
N GLU A 67 -10.44 17.95 1.55
CA GLU A 67 -11.29 16.87 2.05
C GLU A 67 -12.03 16.12 0.93
N SER A 68 -12.53 16.86 -0.08
CA SER A 68 -13.23 16.26 -1.22
C SER A 68 -12.35 15.34 -2.09
N LYS A 69 -11.03 15.48 -2.01
CA LYS A 69 -10.05 14.63 -2.72
C LYS A 69 -9.63 13.42 -1.88
N ASN A 70 -9.94 13.39 -0.58
CA ASN A 70 -9.61 12.28 0.28
C ASN A 70 -10.37 11.01 -0.15
N LEU A 71 -9.64 9.88 -0.26
CA LEU A 71 -10.21 8.63 -0.76
C LEU A 71 -11.27 8.04 0.18
N VAL A 72 -11.19 8.29 1.48
CA VAL A 72 -12.23 7.91 2.46
C VAL A 72 -13.56 8.60 2.14
N VAL A 73 -13.53 9.90 1.84
CA VAL A 73 -14.71 10.68 1.43
C VAL A 73 -15.25 10.20 0.09
N LYS A 74 -14.35 9.92 -0.86
CA LYS A 74 -14.74 9.37 -2.18
C LYS A 74 -15.39 8.00 -2.05
N ALA A 75 -14.87 7.12 -1.17
CA ALA A 75 -15.44 5.80 -0.92
C ALA A 75 -16.88 5.91 -0.38
N TYR A 76 -17.11 6.77 0.61
CA TYR A 76 -18.45 7.03 1.12
C TYR A 76 -19.40 7.54 0.01
N ARG A 77 -18.96 8.56 -0.75
CA ARG A 77 -19.78 9.15 -1.82
C ARG A 77 -20.08 8.16 -2.94
N LEU A 78 -19.14 7.30 -3.28
CA LEU A 78 -19.33 6.28 -4.29
C LEU A 78 -20.42 5.29 -3.88
N LEU A 79 -20.35 4.74 -2.66
CA LEU A 79 -21.37 3.84 -2.15
C LEU A 79 -22.73 4.51 -1.96
N ALA A 80 -22.75 5.80 -1.59
CA ALA A 80 -24.01 6.56 -1.42
C ALA A 80 -24.79 6.78 -2.72
N GLN A 81 -24.22 6.46 -3.90
CA GLN A 81 -24.94 6.49 -5.17
C GLN A 81 -25.91 5.31 -5.30
N ASP A 82 -25.52 4.14 -4.78
CA ASP A 82 -26.25 2.89 -4.95
C ASP A 82 -26.95 2.44 -3.65
N TYR A 83 -26.44 2.90 -2.49
CA TYR A 83 -26.93 2.51 -1.17
C TYR A 83 -27.45 3.73 -0.38
N LYS A 84 -28.56 3.55 0.30
CA LYS A 84 -29.08 4.58 1.21
C LYS A 84 -28.26 4.64 2.49
N LEU A 85 -27.18 5.42 2.47
CA LEU A 85 -26.33 5.63 3.64
C LEU A 85 -26.82 6.80 4.50
N PRO A 86 -26.76 6.69 5.83
CA PRO A 86 -26.97 7.83 6.70
C PRO A 86 -25.77 8.78 6.67
N ARG A 87 -25.98 10.02 7.12
CA ARG A 87 -24.90 10.96 7.40
C ARG A 87 -23.96 10.40 8.48
N ILE A 88 -22.66 10.61 8.34
CA ILE A 88 -21.65 10.07 9.26
C ILE A 88 -20.58 11.10 9.63
N HIS A 89 -20.08 10.99 10.87
CA HIS A 89 -18.76 11.45 11.26
C HIS A 89 -17.75 10.35 11.02
N ALA A 90 -16.61 10.70 10.44
CA ALA A 90 -15.46 9.82 10.27
C ALA A 90 -14.22 10.43 10.94
N HIS A 91 -13.43 9.62 11.62
CA HIS A 91 -12.14 10.04 12.17
C HIS A 91 -11.06 9.08 11.67
N LEU A 92 -10.09 9.63 10.95
CA LEU A 92 -8.94 8.92 10.42
C LEU A 92 -7.68 9.35 11.16
N VAL A 93 -7.04 8.41 11.85
CA VAL A 93 -5.74 8.62 12.50
C VAL A 93 -4.65 8.04 11.62
N LYS A 94 -3.83 8.89 11.01
CA LYS A 94 -2.76 8.49 10.08
C LYS A 94 -1.47 8.14 10.82
N ARG A 95 -1.00 6.93 10.64
CA ARG A 95 0.30 6.41 11.08
C ARG A 95 1.16 5.96 9.91
N ILE A 96 0.53 5.46 8.84
CA ILE A 96 1.21 5.07 7.61
C ILE A 96 1.70 6.35 6.92
N PRO A 97 3.01 6.45 6.61
CA PRO A 97 3.54 7.61 5.90
C PRO A 97 2.88 7.79 4.53
N THR A 98 2.64 9.03 4.16
CA THR A 98 2.10 9.37 2.83
C THR A 98 3.20 9.40 1.78
N GLN A 99 2.83 9.21 0.49
CA GLN A 99 3.77 9.19 -0.64
C GLN A 99 4.96 8.25 -0.38
N ALA A 100 4.65 7.06 0.13
CA ALA A 100 5.62 6.11 0.64
C ALA A 100 5.70 4.79 -0.15
N GLY A 101 4.86 4.59 -1.17
CA GLY A 101 4.73 3.31 -1.86
C GLY A 101 4.02 2.20 -1.05
N LEU A 102 3.42 2.57 0.09
CA LEU A 102 2.82 1.64 1.07
C LEU A 102 1.30 1.47 0.93
N GLY A 103 0.65 2.16 0.00
CA GLY A 103 -0.79 2.03 -0.26
C GLY A 103 -1.72 2.56 0.83
N GLY A 104 -1.24 3.38 1.79
CA GLY A 104 -2.02 3.81 2.96
C GLY A 104 -3.35 4.48 2.62
N GLY A 105 -3.39 5.39 1.64
CA GLY A 105 -4.64 6.04 1.23
C GLY A 105 -5.63 5.09 0.55
N SER A 106 -5.12 4.11 -0.21
CA SER A 106 -5.93 3.04 -0.83
C SER A 106 -6.49 2.10 0.23
N ALA A 107 -5.69 1.79 1.26
CA ALA A 107 -6.14 1.02 2.42
C ALA A 107 -7.28 1.74 3.14
N ASP A 108 -7.12 3.03 3.45
CA ASP A 108 -8.15 3.82 4.12
C ASP A 108 -9.48 3.78 3.35
N ALA A 109 -9.42 3.89 2.01
CA ALA A 109 -10.61 3.85 1.16
C ALA A 109 -11.30 2.48 1.16
N ALA A 110 -10.54 1.41 0.99
CA ALA A 110 -11.08 0.04 0.99
C ALA A 110 -11.69 -0.32 2.35
N TYR A 111 -11.00 0.04 3.43
CA TYR A 111 -11.51 -0.18 4.78
C TYR A 111 -12.73 0.69 5.10
N MET A 112 -12.88 1.87 4.48
CA MET A 112 -14.14 2.64 4.57
C MET A 112 -15.28 1.87 3.91
N ILE A 113 -15.08 1.25 2.74
CA ILE A 113 -16.09 0.42 2.08
C ILE A 113 -16.52 -0.73 3.00
N ARG A 114 -15.56 -1.50 3.53
CA ARG A 114 -15.82 -2.61 4.47
C ARG A 114 -16.56 -2.14 5.73
N LEU A 115 -16.14 -1.01 6.28
CA LEU A 115 -16.71 -0.46 7.50
C LEU A 115 -18.15 0.01 7.32
N LEU A 116 -18.46 0.59 6.14
CA LEU A 116 -19.82 0.97 5.77
C LEU A 116 -20.72 -0.26 5.56
N ASP A 117 -20.20 -1.28 4.87
CA ASP A 117 -20.92 -2.54 4.67
C ASP A 117 -21.28 -3.20 6.01
N GLU A 118 -20.29 -3.38 6.88
CA GLU A 118 -20.48 -4.01 8.19
C GLU A 118 -21.41 -3.18 9.09
N ARG A 119 -21.18 -1.86 9.15
CA ARG A 119 -21.93 -0.97 10.06
C ARG A 119 -23.37 -0.80 9.67
N PHE A 120 -23.68 -0.77 8.36
CA PHE A 120 -25.02 -0.49 7.85
C PHE A 120 -25.67 -1.72 7.19
N ARG A 121 -25.01 -2.88 7.25
CA ARG A 121 -25.52 -4.17 6.77
C ARG A 121 -25.93 -4.11 5.28
N LEU A 122 -25.00 -3.61 4.45
CA LEU A 122 -25.25 -3.50 3.01
C LEU A 122 -25.24 -4.87 2.32
N ASN A 123 -24.67 -5.89 3.01
CA ASN A 123 -24.57 -7.28 2.57
C ASN A 123 -23.81 -7.44 1.24
N MET A 124 -22.77 -6.68 1.04
CA MET A 124 -21.87 -6.81 -0.10
C MET A 124 -20.92 -8.00 0.09
N GLY A 125 -20.73 -8.80 -0.96
CA GLY A 125 -19.64 -9.78 -1.01
C GLY A 125 -18.31 -9.13 -1.37
N ASN A 126 -17.19 -9.84 -1.13
CA ASN A 126 -15.84 -9.32 -1.44
C ASN A 126 -15.73 -8.86 -2.89
N ALA A 127 -16.20 -9.64 -3.87
CA ALA A 127 -16.14 -9.29 -5.29
C ALA A 127 -16.88 -7.97 -5.62
N GLU A 128 -17.95 -7.67 -4.91
CA GLU A 128 -18.67 -6.41 -5.07
C GLU A 128 -17.90 -5.25 -4.44
N MET A 129 -17.38 -5.43 -3.23
CA MET A 129 -16.53 -4.42 -2.57
C MET A 129 -15.26 -4.12 -3.37
N GLU A 130 -14.61 -5.14 -3.95
CA GLU A 130 -13.45 -4.99 -4.84
C GLU A 130 -13.79 -4.18 -6.08
N ARG A 131 -14.97 -4.38 -6.69
CA ARG A 131 -15.43 -3.60 -7.85
C ARG A 131 -15.62 -2.12 -7.52
N TYR A 132 -16.14 -1.78 -6.32
CA TYR A 132 -16.19 -0.39 -5.85
C TYR A 132 -14.79 0.15 -5.55
N ALA A 133 -13.96 -0.62 -4.88
CA ALA A 133 -12.61 -0.22 -4.51
C ALA A 133 -11.74 0.09 -5.76
N ALA A 134 -11.82 -0.72 -6.81
CA ALA A 134 -11.09 -0.53 -8.07
C ALA A 134 -11.40 0.81 -8.76
N GLN A 135 -12.59 1.38 -8.56
CA GLN A 135 -12.95 2.70 -9.09
C GLN A 135 -12.26 3.85 -8.34
N LEU A 136 -11.75 3.62 -7.14
CA LEU A 136 -11.07 4.61 -6.31
C LEU A 136 -9.56 4.65 -6.57
N GLY A 137 -8.98 3.52 -6.98
CA GLY A 137 -7.57 3.39 -7.31
C GLY A 137 -7.14 1.94 -7.48
N ALA A 138 -6.08 1.72 -8.26
CA ALA A 138 -5.60 0.38 -8.63
C ALA A 138 -5.30 -0.51 -7.41
N ASP A 139 -4.64 0.04 -6.37
CA ASP A 139 -4.28 -0.72 -5.16
C ASP A 139 -5.48 -0.94 -4.21
N CYS A 140 -6.62 -0.24 -4.40
CA CYS A 140 -7.71 -0.29 -3.40
C CYS A 140 -8.36 -1.67 -3.30
N ALA A 141 -8.52 -2.39 -4.43
CA ALA A 141 -9.15 -3.71 -4.44
C ALA A 141 -8.39 -4.71 -3.54
N PHE A 142 -7.06 -4.65 -3.51
CA PHE A 142 -6.21 -5.49 -2.66
C PHE A 142 -6.59 -5.41 -1.18
N PHE A 143 -6.96 -4.23 -0.69
CA PHE A 143 -7.24 -4.01 0.73
C PHE A 143 -8.63 -4.47 1.17
N ILE A 144 -9.46 -4.99 0.26
CA ILE A 144 -10.73 -5.61 0.63
C ILE A 144 -10.49 -6.91 1.40
N THR A 145 -9.57 -7.74 0.96
CA THR A 145 -9.16 -8.96 1.67
C THR A 145 -7.90 -8.76 2.51
N SER A 146 -6.98 -7.92 2.04
CA SER A 146 -5.63 -7.72 2.64
C SER A 146 -4.86 -9.04 2.77
N GLU A 147 -4.97 -9.91 1.78
CA GLU A 147 -4.26 -11.17 1.67
C GLU A 147 -3.18 -11.08 0.59
N MET A 148 -2.11 -11.88 0.71
CA MET A 148 -1.05 -11.89 -0.29
C MET A 148 -1.61 -12.21 -1.67
N ALA A 149 -1.34 -11.35 -2.66
CA ALA A 149 -1.89 -11.49 -3.99
C ALA A 149 -0.89 -11.08 -5.09
N TYR A 150 -0.86 -11.86 -6.17
CA TYR A 150 -0.21 -11.48 -7.41
C TYR A 150 -1.11 -10.53 -8.19
N ALA A 151 -0.62 -9.34 -8.46
CA ALA A 151 -1.34 -8.28 -9.14
C ALA A 151 -0.82 -8.07 -10.55
N THR A 152 -1.71 -7.92 -11.52
CA THR A 152 -1.43 -7.64 -12.93
C THR A 152 -2.32 -6.52 -13.46
N GLY A 153 -2.26 -6.23 -14.77
CA GLY A 153 -2.93 -5.06 -15.35
C GLY A 153 -2.23 -3.78 -14.89
N ILE A 154 -2.97 -2.81 -14.38
CA ILE A 154 -2.42 -1.62 -13.73
C ILE A 154 -2.26 -1.81 -12.20
N GLY A 155 -2.44 -3.06 -11.70
CA GLY A 155 -2.41 -3.47 -10.29
C GLY A 155 -3.77 -3.91 -9.73
N GLU A 156 -4.82 -3.89 -10.55
CA GLU A 156 -6.20 -4.17 -10.16
C GLU A 156 -6.64 -5.63 -10.35
N ILE A 157 -5.92 -6.42 -11.15
CA ILE A 157 -6.25 -7.83 -11.39
C ILE A 157 -5.49 -8.67 -10.39
N LEU A 158 -6.20 -9.16 -9.37
CA LEU A 158 -5.62 -9.87 -8.24
C LEU A 158 -5.82 -11.38 -8.36
N THR A 159 -4.75 -12.13 -8.16
CA THR A 159 -4.77 -13.59 -8.04
C THR A 159 -4.16 -13.95 -6.68
N PRO A 160 -4.89 -14.64 -5.79
CA PRO A 160 -4.34 -15.08 -4.51
C PRO A 160 -3.03 -15.86 -4.69
N VAL A 161 -2.08 -15.66 -3.79
CA VAL A 161 -0.85 -16.44 -3.68
C VAL A 161 -0.95 -17.28 -2.42
N ASP A 162 -0.86 -18.61 -2.55
CA ASP A 162 -0.95 -19.51 -1.41
C ASP A 162 0.19 -19.27 -0.43
N ASN A 163 -0.18 -19.02 0.84
CA ASN A 163 0.78 -18.77 1.91
C ASN A 163 1.66 -20.02 2.22
N GLU A 164 1.22 -21.22 1.84
CA GLU A 164 1.98 -22.45 2.05
C GLU A 164 3.27 -22.50 1.23
N GLU A 165 3.33 -21.78 0.11
CA GLU A 165 4.46 -21.78 -0.83
C GLU A 165 5.50 -20.68 -0.53
N ASN A 166 5.11 -19.63 0.21
CA ASN A 166 6.03 -18.57 0.63
C ASN A 166 5.55 -17.90 1.92
N ASN A 167 5.86 -18.54 3.02
CA ASN A 167 5.52 -18.04 4.33
C ASN A 167 6.66 -17.17 4.87
N LEU A 168 6.42 -15.85 4.95
CA LEU A 168 7.31 -14.92 5.64
C LEU A 168 7.08 -14.92 7.17
N GLU A 169 6.27 -15.85 7.69
CA GLU A 169 6.02 -15.99 9.11
C GLU A 169 7.32 -16.25 9.88
N GLY A 170 7.52 -15.50 10.94
CA GLY A 170 8.71 -15.58 11.77
C GLY A 170 9.87 -14.69 11.32
N TYR A 171 9.87 -14.19 10.09
CA TYR A 171 10.82 -13.16 9.65
C TYR A 171 10.50 -11.80 10.28
N TYR A 172 11.46 -10.89 10.20
CA TYR A 172 11.29 -9.51 10.62
C TYR A 172 11.30 -8.60 9.40
N LEU A 173 10.31 -7.73 9.30
CA LEU A 173 10.24 -6.69 8.29
C LEU A 173 10.65 -5.36 8.90
N ALA A 174 11.60 -4.68 8.27
CA ALA A 174 11.92 -3.29 8.56
C ALA A 174 11.48 -2.41 7.40
N LEU A 175 10.80 -1.30 7.68
CA LEU A 175 10.48 -0.23 6.74
C LEU A 175 11.33 0.99 7.08
N VAL A 176 11.95 1.59 6.07
CA VAL A 176 12.71 2.83 6.20
C VAL A 176 12.24 3.79 5.12
N LYS A 177 11.66 4.92 5.49
CA LYS A 177 11.23 5.95 4.55
C LYS A 177 12.02 7.23 4.78
N PRO A 178 12.94 7.58 3.87
CA PRO A 178 13.60 8.87 3.86
C PRO A 178 12.61 10.02 3.66
N ASN A 179 12.99 11.22 4.02
CA ASN A 179 12.18 12.41 3.80
C ASN A 179 12.22 12.87 2.32
N VAL A 180 11.83 11.93 1.44
CA VAL A 180 11.72 12.12 -0.01
C VAL A 180 10.30 11.80 -0.43
N ALA A 181 9.71 12.66 -1.25
CA ALA A 181 8.41 12.44 -1.89
C ALA A 181 8.64 12.15 -3.38
N ILE A 182 8.08 11.05 -3.87
CA ILE A 182 8.18 10.65 -5.27
C ILE A 182 6.76 10.61 -5.83
N SER A 183 6.52 11.33 -6.91
CA SER A 183 5.25 11.25 -7.61
C SER A 183 5.21 10.01 -8.52
N THR A 184 4.02 9.47 -8.74
CA THR A 184 3.84 8.35 -9.69
C THR A 184 4.32 8.73 -11.09
N ALA A 185 4.08 9.97 -11.52
CA ALA A 185 4.54 10.47 -12.82
C ALA A 185 6.07 10.46 -12.94
N GLU A 186 6.77 10.89 -11.89
CA GLU A 186 8.25 10.85 -11.82
C GLU A 186 8.76 9.42 -11.91
N ALA A 187 8.14 8.48 -11.18
CA ALA A 187 8.54 7.07 -11.19
C ALA A 187 8.43 6.45 -12.59
N PHE A 188 7.36 6.74 -13.34
CA PHE A 188 7.17 6.21 -14.68
C PHE A 188 8.01 6.91 -15.75
N ALA A 189 8.49 8.15 -15.53
CA ALA A 189 9.21 8.94 -16.53
C ALA A 189 10.50 8.28 -17.05
N GLY A 190 11.18 7.50 -16.19
CA GLY A 190 12.44 6.81 -16.54
C GLY A 190 12.28 5.34 -16.95
N ILE A 191 11.03 4.85 -17.13
CA ILE A 191 10.77 3.44 -17.38
C ILE A 191 10.81 3.09 -18.86
N THR A 192 11.52 2.02 -19.17
CA THR A 192 11.40 1.30 -20.44
C THR A 192 10.76 -0.05 -20.16
N PRO A 193 9.48 -0.25 -20.52
CA PRO A 193 8.77 -1.50 -20.24
C PRO A 193 9.48 -2.72 -20.84
N LYS A 194 9.56 -3.79 -20.08
CA LYS A 194 10.17 -5.05 -20.51
C LYS A 194 9.48 -6.23 -19.83
N LYS A 195 9.06 -7.20 -20.64
CA LYS A 195 8.53 -8.45 -20.10
C LYS A 195 9.65 -9.22 -19.35
N PRO A 196 9.45 -9.57 -18.08
CA PRO A 196 10.44 -10.33 -17.31
C PRO A 196 10.55 -11.77 -17.81
N ILE A 197 11.70 -12.41 -17.55
CA ILE A 197 11.92 -13.83 -17.87
C ILE A 197 11.13 -14.72 -16.91
N LYS A 198 11.15 -14.38 -15.61
CA LYS A 198 10.34 -14.98 -14.55
C LYS A 198 9.44 -13.90 -13.96
N ASN A 199 8.18 -14.20 -13.69
CA ASN A 199 7.28 -13.28 -13.03
C ASN A 199 7.53 -13.22 -11.52
N CYS A 200 7.06 -12.14 -10.88
CA CYS A 200 7.24 -11.96 -9.43
C CYS A 200 6.62 -13.11 -8.62
N ARG A 201 5.48 -13.65 -9.06
CA ARG A 201 4.80 -14.77 -8.38
C ARG A 201 5.69 -16.03 -8.31
N ASP A 202 6.38 -16.36 -9.40
CA ASP A 202 7.24 -17.56 -9.42
C ASP A 202 8.51 -17.34 -8.59
N ILE A 203 9.01 -16.10 -8.53
CA ILE A 203 10.22 -15.80 -7.76
C ILE A 203 9.94 -15.81 -6.26
N VAL A 204 8.80 -15.25 -5.81
CA VAL A 204 8.48 -15.23 -4.37
C VAL A 204 8.24 -16.62 -3.78
N ARG A 205 8.02 -17.64 -4.61
CA ARG A 205 7.92 -19.07 -4.21
C ARG A 205 9.28 -19.74 -4.02
N GLN A 206 10.35 -19.09 -4.42
CA GLN A 206 11.71 -19.59 -4.25
C GLN A 206 12.27 -19.20 -2.87
N PRO A 207 13.34 -19.84 -2.39
CA PRO A 207 14.01 -19.45 -1.16
C PRO A 207 14.40 -17.97 -1.19
N ILE A 208 14.23 -17.27 -0.07
CA ILE A 208 14.41 -15.81 0.03
C ILE A 208 15.82 -15.34 -0.31
N ASP A 209 16.84 -16.19 -0.18
CA ASP A 209 18.23 -15.91 -0.54
C ASP A 209 18.42 -15.73 -2.05
N THR A 210 17.52 -16.29 -2.88
CA THR A 210 17.54 -16.09 -4.34
C THR A 210 16.94 -14.74 -4.77
N TRP A 211 16.12 -14.12 -3.92
CA TRP A 211 15.36 -12.91 -4.27
C TRP A 211 16.25 -11.70 -4.59
N ARG A 212 17.41 -11.62 -3.93
CA ARG A 212 18.35 -10.49 -4.13
C ARG A 212 18.72 -10.26 -5.59
N THR A 213 18.82 -11.32 -6.38
CA THR A 213 19.24 -11.24 -7.78
C THR A 213 18.09 -11.35 -8.78
N GLU A 214 16.97 -11.95 -8.37
CA GLU A 214 15.87 -12.27 -9.28
C GLU A 214 14.65 -11.36 -9.09
N LEU A 215 14.31 -10.99 -7.86
CA LEU A 215 13.13 -10.18 -7.55
C LEU A 215 13.48 -8.70 -7.56
N THR A 216 13.15 -8.00 -8.66
CA THR A 216 13.52 -6.60 -8.88
C THR A 216 12.32 -5.67 -8.84
N ASN A 217 12.57 -4.38 -8.65
CA ASN A 217 11.60 -3.31 -8.85
C ASN A 217 12.13 -2.37 -9.94
N ASP A 218 11.44 -2.31 -11.06
CA ASP A 218 11.87 -1.52 -12.23
C ASP A 218 11.99 -0.02 -11.94
N PHE A 219 11.29 0.49 -10.94
CA PHE A 219 11.42 1.88 -10.52
C PHE A 219 12.73 2.19 -9.79
N GLU A 220 13.40 1.20 -9.19
CA GLU A 220 14.62 1.46 -8.41
C GLU A 220 15.70 2.14 -9.22
N LYS A 221 16.02 1.63 -10.41
CA LYS A 221 17.11 2.16 -11.22
C LYS A 221 16.96 3.64 -11.57
N PRO A 222 15.85 4.11 -12.17
CA PRO A 222 15.66 5.52 -12.48
C PRO A 222 15.50 6.39 -11.22
N ILE A 223 14.78 5.90 -10.21
CA ILE A 223 14.54 6.67 -8.99
C ILE A 223 15.80 6.82 -8.14
N PHE A 224 16.63 5.79 -8.03
CA PHE A 224 17.89 5.90 -7.28
C PHE A 224 18.91 6.83 -7.97
N ALA A 225 18.83 6.98 -9.29
CA ALA A 225 19.64 7.98 -10.00
C ALA A 225 19.25 9.42 -9.64
N ILE A 226 17.95 9.67 -9.41
CA ILE A 226 17.43 10.99 -9.02
C ILE A 226 17.57 11.23 -7.52
N HIS A 227 17.32 10.18 -6.72
CA HIS A 227 17.32 10.20 -5.26
C HIS A 227 18.32 9.19 -4.67
N PRO A 228 19.64 9.46 -4.72
CA PRO A 228 20.69 8.51 -4.30
C PRO A 228 20.58 8.03 -2.85
N ILE A 229 19.93 8.81 -1.98
CA ILE A 229 19.69 8.44 -0.57
C ILE A 229 18.95 7.10 -0.45
N LEU A 230 18.10 6.74 -1.42
CA LEU A 230 17.36 5.48 -1.41
C LEU A 230 18.29 4.29 -1.62
N ALA A 231 19.26 4.41 -2.54
CA ALA A 231 20.31 3.41 -2.73
C ALA A 231 21.13 3.24 -1.45
N THR A 232 21.52 4.36 -0.82
CA THR A 232 22.26 4.34 0.44
C THR A 232 21.50 3.63 1.57
N VAL A 233 20.18 3.85 1.67
CA VAL A 233 19.35 3.14 2.65
C VAL A 233 19.33 1.64 2.37
N LYS A 234 19.16 1.24 1.11
CA LYS A 234 19.17 -0.17 0.70
C LYS A 234 20.51 -0.84 1.02
N GLU A 235 21.63 -0.19 0.70
CA GLU A 235 22.98 -0.68 1.00
C GLU A 235 23.19 -0.84 2.51
N LYS A 236 22.83 0.16 3.31
CA LYS A 236 22.93 0.08 4.77
C LYS A 236 22.10 -1.06 5.37
N LEU A 237 20.94 -1.40 4.79
CA LEU A 237 20.17 -2.57 5.22
C LEU A 237 20.93 -3.87 4.93
N TYR A 238 21.61 -3.98 3.79
CA TYR A 238 22.44 -5.14 3.48
C TYR A 238 23.66 -5.26 4.42
N GLU A 239 24.27 -4.15 4.82
CA GLU A 239 25.34 -4.12 5.84
C GLU A 239 24.86 -4.62 7.21
N GLN A 240 23.55 -4.51 7.50
CA GLN A 240 22.91 -5.05 8.71
C GLN A 240 22.50 -6.52 8.60
N GLY A 241 22.82 -7.20 7.51
CA GLY A 241 22.53 -8.61 7.32
C GLY A 241 21.09 -8.90 6.89
N VAL A 242 20.45 -7.95 6.19
CA VAL A 242 19.15 -8.21 5.56
C VAL A 242 19.28 -9.33 4.51
N LEU A 243 18.31 -10.22 4.48
CA LEU A 243 18.24 -11.27 3.46
C LEU A 243 17.82 -10.70 2.11
N TYR A 244 16.83 -9.81 2.16
CA TYR A 244 16.31 -9.14 0.97
C TYR A 244 15.87 -7.71 1.30
N ALA A 245 16.21 -6.74 0.46
CA ALA A 245 15.77 -5.35 0.56
C ALA A 245 15.37 -4.79 -0.79
N GLN A 246 14.28 -4.02 -0.83
CA GLN A 246 13.75 -3.43 -2.06
C GLN A 246 12.93 -2.16 -1.75
N MET A 247 12.77 -1.30 -2.75
CA MET A 247 11.83 -0.19 -2.71
C MET A 247 10.41 -0.70 -2.90
N SER A 248 9.46 -0.25 -2.07
CA SER A 248 8.04 -0.60 -2.22
C SER A 248 7.36 0.32 -3.22
N GLY A 249 6.72 -0.26 -4.24
CA GLY A 249 6.01 0.50 -5.28
C GLY A 249 6.91 1.52 -5.96
N SER A 250 6.38 2.71 -6.18
CA SER A 250 7.14 3.86 -6.72
C SER A 250 8.02 4.57 -5.68
N GLY A 251 8.07 4.07 -4.46
CA GLY A 251 8.85 4.63 -3.35
C GLY A 251 8.04 5.64 -2.50
N SER A 252 8.71 6.27 -1.55
CA SER A 252 10.15 6.24 -1.28
C SER A 252 10.56 5.23 -0.18
N THR A 253 9.66 4.38 0.31
CA THR A 253 10.01 3.40 1.35
C THR A 253 10.90 2.30 0.79
N ILE A 254 12.02 2.05 1.46
CA ILE A 254 12.83 0.85 1.30
C ILE A 254 12.44 -0.11 2.44
N PHE A 255 12.12 -1.34 2.09
CA PHE A 255 11.90 -2.38 3.09
C PHE A 255 13.03 -3.41 3.09
N GLY A 256 13.20 -4.09 4.21
CA GLY A 256 14.15 -5.18 4.36
C GLY A 256 13.56 -6.33 5.16
N ILE A 257 13.80 -7.56 4.70
CA ILE A 257 13.37 -8.81 5.36
C ILE A 257 14.58 -9.45 6.00
N PHE A 258 14.49 -9.70 7.31
CA PHE A 258 15.56 -10.25 8.14
C PHE A 258 15.14 -11.58 8.75
N GLY A 259 16.07 -12.53 8.84
CA GLY A 259 15.84 -13.79 9.56
C GLY A 259 15.83 -13.65 11.09
N GLN A 260 16.41 -12.55 11.59
CA GLN A 260 16.44 -12.23 13.02
C GLN A 260 16.11 -10.73 13.20
N LYS A 261 15.61 -10.36 14.40
CA LYS A 261 15.28 -8.97 14.70
C LYS A 261 16.50 -8.05 14.50
N PRO A 262 16.44 -7.11 13.56
CA PRO A 262 17.55 -6.17 13.36
C PRO A 262 17.70 -5.25 14.58
N ARG A 263 18.95 -4.94 14.91
CA ARG A 263 19.25 -4.09 16.07
C ARG A 263 19.24 -2.61 15.70
N ASN A 264 18.49 -1.82 16.48
CA ASN A 264 18.58 -0.35 16.44
C ASN A 264 18.34 0.29 15.06
N ILE A 265 17.38 -0.17 14.29
CA ILE A 265 17.04 0.40 12.97
C ILE A 265 16.76 1.90 13.10
N GLU A 266 16.08 2.35 14.16
CA GLU A 266 15.82 3.77 14.43
C GLU A 266 17.12 4.60 14.61
N LYS A 267 18.12 4.02 15.22
CA LYS A 267 19.41 4.69 15.41
C LYS A 267 20.27 4.73 14.16
N LEU A 268 20.07 3.76 13.27
CA LEU A 268 20.75 3.70 11.97
C LEU A 268 20.21 4.76 10.98
N PHE A 269 18.93 5.10 11.14
CA PHE A 269 18.20 6.07 10.29
C PHE A 269 17.47 7.12 11.14
N PRO A 270 18.20 7.97 11.91
CA PRO A 270 17.62 8.83 12.95
C PRO A 270 16.62 9.87 12.41
N ASP A 271 16.81 10.33 11.15
CA ASP A 271 15.99 11.39 10.55
C ASP A 271 14.94 10.83 9.57
N MET A 272 14.68 9.53 9.63
CA MET A 272 13.77 8.85 8.72
C MET A 272 12.65 8.17 9.50
N PHE A 273 11.50 8.01 8.86
CA PHE A 273 10.49 7.11 9.41
C PHE A 273 11.02 5.69 9.37
N THR A 274 10.93 5.01 10.50
CA THR A 274 11.29 3.59 10.64
C THR A 274 10.17 2.83 11.31
N TYR A 275 9.99 1.59 10.89
CA TYR A 275 9.07 0.65 11.52
C TYR A 275 9.66 -0.75 11.41
N CYS A 276 9.59 -1.53 12.47
CA CYS A 276 10.10 -2.90 12.48
C CYS A 276 9.07 -3.81 13.16
N VAL A 277 8.74 -4.91 12.52
CA VAL A 277 7.73 -5.84 13.00
C VAL A 277 8.15 -7.28 12.69
N ARG A 278 7.72 -8.22 13.50
CA ARG A 278 7.74 -9.65 13.18
C ARG A 278 6.51 -9.97 12.34
N LEU A 279 6.74 -10.64 11.22
CA LEU A 279 5.68 -11.14 10.34
C LEU A 279 5.10 -12.43 10.85
#